data_437fc093cae9718945d00d3dba36417a
#
_entry.id   437fc093cae9718945d00d3dba36417a
#
_cell.length_a   1.000
_cell.length_b   1.000
_cell.length_c   1.000
_cell.angle_alpha   90.00
_cell.angle_beta   90.00
_cell.angle_gamma   90.00
#
_symmetry.space_group_name_H-M   'P 1'
#
loop_
_entity.id
_entity.type
_entity.pdbx_description
1 polymer ?
#
loop_
_entity_poly.entity_id
_entity_poly.type
_entity_poly.pdbx_seq_one_letter_code
_entity_poly.pdbx_strand_id
1 'polypeptide(L)'
;CVLLYDSPRAVGKNLKKINPEHPMLKGLPSAVRLYNLLSSDEVCPLTVKEGQEFFRRNFKRNIDFSDGDKSEYSDKTDTAIELKNVWFRYERDLPDILRGVNLKADRGEIICILGGNGTGKTTMLNVISGLNKPYRGKIKIDGKKIKDYKGNSLYRKKLAYLPQNPQTVFLKDTVSGDLEEMLKAMEYKKEEREEKIRDISEKLGITDLLTKHPYDLSGGEQQKC
;
A
#
# COMPACT_ATOMS: atom_id res chain seq x y z
N CYS A 1 21.59 -23.97 -2.35
CA CYS A 1 22.99 -23.55 -2.36
C CYS A 1 23.22 -22.51 -1.25
N VAL A 2 24.19 -22.73 -0.33
CA VAL A 2 24.55 -21.76 0.70
C VAL A 2 25.56 -20.79 0.09
N LEU A 3 25.18 -19.51 0.01
CA LEU A 3 26.06 -18.47 -0.55
C LEU A 3 27.06 -17.93 0.48
N LEU A 4 26.61 -17.77 1.72
CA LEU A 4 27.40 -17.24 2.83
C LEU A 4 26.90 -17.86 4.13
N TYR A 5 27.83 -18.39 4.96
CA TYR A 5 27.57 -18.92 6.29
C TYR A 5 28.46 -18.20 7.30
N ASP A 6 27.88 -17.36 8.14
CA ASP A 6 28.59 -16.58 9.15
C ASP A 6 27.60 -16.01 10.17
N SER A 7 28.07 -15.23 11.13
CA SER A 7 27.23 -14.54 12.08
C SER A 7 26.24 -13.56 11.33
N PRO A 8 25.06 -13.28 11.88
CA PRO A 8 24.11 -12.36 11.24
C PRO A 8 24.72 -11.00 10.88
N ARG A 9 25.64 -10.48 11.69
CA ARG A 9 26.33 -9.21 11.39
C ARG A 9 27.29 -9.32 10.21
N ALA A 10 28.06 -10.40 10.17
CA ALA A 10 28.99 -10.64 9.07
C ALA A 10 28.26 -10.90 7.76
N VAL A 11 27.16 -11.66 7.79
CA VAL A 11 26.27 -11.86 6.64
C VAL A 11 25.69 -10.50 6.18
N GLY A 12 25.15 -9.70 7.10
CA GLY A 12 24.60 -8.38 6.78
C GLY A 12 25.63 -7.44 6.13
N LYS A 13 26.88 -7.46 6.63
CA LYS A 13 27.97 -6.63 6.10
C LYS A 13 28.52 -7.14 4.76
N ASN A 14 28.63 -8.44 4.57
CA ASN A 14 29.41 -9.03 3.49
C ASN A 14 28.55 -9.46 2.27
N LEU A 15 27.25 -9.68 2.43
CA LEU A 15 26.39 -10.18 1.35
C LEU A 15 26.44 -9.26 0.13
N LYS A 16 26.36 -7.94 0.32
CA LYS A 16 26.46 -6.95 -0.77
C LYS A 16 27.83 -7.00 -1.48
N LYS A 17 28.90 -7.29 -0.73
CA LYS A 17 30.26 -7.36 -1.33
C LYS A 17 30.43 -8.61 -2.20
N ILE A 18 29.76 -9.72 -1.82
CA ILE A 18 29.84 -10.99 -2.56
C ILE A 18 28.97 -10.93 -3.82
N ASN A 19 27.75 -10.41 -3.70
CA ASN A 19 26.82 -10.24 -4.80
C ASN A 19 25.95 -8.99 -4.60
N PRO A 20 26.31 -7.84 -5.24
CA PRO A 20 25.59 -6.58 -5.08
C PRO A 20 24.13 -6.59 -5.54
N GLU A 21 23.76 -7.51 -6.42
CA GLU A 21 22.40 -7.62 -6.99
C GLU A 21 21.59 -8.79 -6.39
N HIS A 22 22.12 -9.45 -5.36
CA HIS A 22 21.45 -10.61 -4.79
C HIS A 22 20.04 -10.27 -4.27
N PRO A 23 18.99 -11.02 -4.63
CA PRO A 23 17.60 -10.72 -4.23
C PRO A 23 17.41 -10.64 -2.71
N MET A 24 18.14 -11.42 -1.93
CA MET A 24 18.07 -11.39 -0.47
C MET A 24 18.51 -10.06 0.16
N LEU A 25 19.25 -9.20 -0.57
CA LEU A 25 19.59 -7.86 -0.07
C LEU A 25 18.33 -7.03 0.22
N LYS A 26 17.26 -7.21 -0.56
CA LYS A 26 15.96 -6.55 -0.34
C LYS A 26 15.23 -7.11 0.88
N GLY A 27 15.47 -8.36 1.25
CA GLY A 27 14.89 -9.04 2.43
C GLY A 27 15.63 -8.79 3.74
N LEU A 28 16.80 -8.12 3.72
CA LEU A 28 17.53 -7.80 4.93
C LEU A 28 16.77 -6.78 5.80
N PRO A 29 16.93 -6.82 7.14
CA PRO A 29 16.36 -5.81 8.03
C PRO A 29 16.70 -4.38 7.59
N SER A 30 15.78 -3.44 7.77
CA SER A 30 15.94 -2.05 7.30
C SER A 30 17.22 -1.39 7.83
N ALA A 31 17.63 -1.70 9.08
CA ALA A 31 18.87 -1.21 9.67
C ALA A 31 20.11 -1.68 8.86
N VAL A 32 20.13 -2.95 8.46
CA VAL A 32 21.22 -3.55 7.65
C VAL A 32 21.21 -2.96 6.23
N ARG A 33 20.04 -2.78 5.65
CA ARG A 33 19.90 -2.16 4.31
C ARG A 33 20.44 -0.74 4.30
N LEU A 34 20.08 0.06 5.30
CA LEU A 34 20.57 1.43 5.47
C LEU A 34 22.09 1.47 5.64
N TYR A 35 22.64 0.60 6.51
CA TYR A 35 24.08 0.43 6.71
C TYR A 35 24.79 0.15 5.37
N ASN A 36 24.27 -0.78 4.58
CA ASN A 36 24.84 -1.14 3.27
C ASN A 36 24.74 -0.02 2.22
N LEU A 37 23.76 0.87 2.31
CA LEU A 37 23.65 2.05 1.45
C LEU A 37 24.74 3.08 1.75
N LEU A 38 25.09 3.24 3.04
CA LEU A 38 26.06 4.23 3.49
C LEU A 38 27.50 3.76 3.38
N SER A 39 27.75 2.49 3.04
CA SER A 39 29.09 1.89 2.91
C SER A 39 29.99 2.19 4.11
N SER A 40 29.44 2.10 5.33
CA SER A 40 30.16 2.38 6.58
C SER A 40 31.07 1.22 6.98
N ASP A 41 32.16 1.55 7.66
CA ASP A 41 33.07 0.55 8.27
C ASP A 41 32.70 0.23 9.74
N GLU A 42 31.68 0.89 10.30
CA GLU A 42 31.19 0.62 11.63
C GLU A 42 30.59 -0.78 11.78
N VAL A 43 30.17 -1.11 13.00
CA VAL A 43 29.46 -2.35 13.28
C VAL A 43 28.09 -2.35 12.61
N CYS A 44 27.82 -3.38 11.79
CA CYS A 44 26.54 -3.51 11.09
C CYS A 44 25.38 -3.65 12.09
N PRO A 45 24.40 -2.75 12.09
CA PRO A 45 23.25 -2.80 13.00
C PRO A 45 22.28 -3.91 12.56
N LEU A 46 21.78 -4.71 13.49
CA LEU A 46 20.80 -5.77 13.23
C LEU A 46 19.40 -5.41 13.69
N THR A 47 19.30 -4.62 14.75
CA THR A 47 18.03 -4.25 15.37
C THR A 47 17.63 -2.82 15.00
N VAL A 48 16.36 -2.50 15.17
CA VAL A 48 15.85 -1.12 14.96
C VAL A 48 16.56 -0.12 15.88
N LYS A 49 16.82 -0.50 17.16
CA LYS A 49 17.53 0.34 18.12
C LYS A 49 18.96 0.64 17.68
N GLU A 50 19.71 -0.38 17.31
CA GLU A 50 21.08 -0.23 16.79
C GLU A 50 21.08 0.61 15.49
N GLY A 51 20.09 0.42 14.63
CA GLY A 51 19.93 1.22 13.42
C GLY A 51 19.66 2.69 13.72
N GLN A 52 18.83 3.01 14.71
CA GLN A 52 18.60 4.38 15.16
C GLN A 52 19.85 5.04 15.73
N GLU A 53 20.63 4.30 16.56
CA GLU A 53 21.89 4.78 17.12
C GLU A 53 22.94 5.01 16.02
N PHE A 54 23.04 4.08 15.07
CA PHE A 54 23.89 4.19 13.90
C PHE A 54 23.51 5.43 13.06
N PHE A 55 22.23 5.62 12.81
CA PHE A 55 21.74 6.77 12.06
C PHE A 55 22.05 8.09 12.76
N ARG A 56 21.79 8.21 14.07
CA ARG A 56 22.09 9.41 14.85
C ARG A 56 23.57 9.78 14.85
N ARG A 57 24.47 8.79 14.83
CA ARG A 57 25.91 9.03 14.78
C ARG A 57 26.37 9.53 13.41
N ASN A 58 25.82 8.94 12.36
CA ASN A 58 26.27 9.23 10.98
C ASN A 58 25.56 10.45 10.37
N PHE A 59 24.37 10.80 10.83
CA PHE A 59 23.60 11.95 10.36
C PHE A 59 23.40 12.97 11.49
N LYS A 60 24.41 13.79 11.72
CA LYS A 60 24.37 14.91 12.68
C LYS A 60 23.60 16.14 12.16
N ARG A 61 23.17 16.16 10.92
CA ARG A 61 22.32 17.22 10.39
C ARG A 61 20.90 16.98 10.88
N ASN A 62 20.32 18.04 11.50
CA ASN A 62 18.87 18.18 11.46
C ASN A 62 18.49 18.04 10.00
N ILE A 63 17.82 16.94 9.64
CA ILE A 63 17.12 16.89 8.37
C ILE A 63 16.02 17.92 8.56
N ASP A 64 16.26 19.09 8.02
CA ASP A 64 15.24 20.11 7.94
C ASP A 64 14.20 19.54 6.96
N PHE A 65 13.09 19.03 7.50
CA PHE A 65 11.93 18.65 6.73
C PHE A 65 11.17 19.90 6.26
N SER A 66 11.83 21.07 6.28
CA SER A 66 11.30 22.25 5.68
C SER A 66 11.16 21.95 4.18
N ASP A 67 9.91 21.74 3.78
CA ASP A 67 9.43 21.84 2.43
C ASP A 67 10.33 21.12 1.38
N GLY A 68 10.34 19.78 1.43
CA GLY A 68 10.64 19.02 0.22
C GLY A 68 9.65 19.51 -0.83
N ASP A 69 10.20 20.03 -1.92
CA ASP A 69 9.52 20.61 -3.07
C ASP A 69 7.99 20.59 -2.92
N LYS A 70 7.42 21.71 -2.51
CA LYS A 70 6.07 22.04 -2.92
C LYS A 70 6.17 22.07 -4.44
N SER A 71 6.02 20.90 -5.08
CA SER A 71 5.72 20.87 -6.49
C SER A 71 4.66 21.97 -6.64
N GLU A 72 4.90 22.90 -7.55
CA GLU A 72 3.93 23.91 -7.94
C GLU A 72 2.66 23.17 -8.40
N TYR A 73 1.91 22.67 -7.41
CA TYR A 73 0.55 22.20 -7.63
C TYR A 73 -0.21 23.45 -8.05
N SER A 74 -0.55 23.49 -9.32
CA SER A 74 -1.40 24.51 -9.89
C SER A 74 -2.56 24.78 -8.92
N ASP A 75 -2.92 26.04 -8.73
CA ASP A 75 -4.00 26.53 -7.84
C ASP A 75 -5.40 25.90 -8.12
N LYS A 76 -5.51 25.00 -9.06
CA LYS A 76 -6.70 24.17 -9.30
C LYS A 76 -6.59 22.89 -8.47
N THR A 77 -7.01 22.96 -7.21
CA THR A 77 -7.13 21.77 -6.35
C THR A 77 -8.21 20.85 -6.92
N ASP A 78 -7.76 19.84 -7.70
CA ASP A 78 -8.62 18.76 -8.20
C ASP A 78 -8.72 17.68 -7.12
N THR A 79 -9.57 17.93 -6.12
CA THR A 79 -9.72 17.09 -4.96
C THR A 79 -10.42 15.78 -5.30
N ALA A 80 -9.67 14.69 -5.21
CA ALA A 80 -10.18 13.33 -5.44
C ALA A 80 -10.95 12.80 -4.22
N ILE A 81 -10.44 13.01 -2.99
CA ILE A 81 -11.04 12.50 -1.75
C ILE A 81 -11.10 13.64 -0.72
N GLU A 82 -12.25 13.83 -0.10
CA GLU A 82 -12.45 14.81 0.97
C GLU A 82 -13.23 14.17 2.14
N LEU A 83 -12.64 14.20 3.33
CA LEU A 83 -13.28 13.87 4.61
C LEU A 83 -13.43 15.15 5.42
N LYS A 84 -14.65 15.40 5.94
CA LYS A 84 -14.91 16.54 6.83
C LYS A 84 -15.57 16.07 8.12
N ASN A 85 -14.86 16.23 9.23
CA ASN A 85 -15.32 15.97 10.58
C ASN A 85 -15.95 14.57 10.70
N VAL A 86 -15.24 13.53 10.24
CA VAL A 86 -15.74 12.15 10.15
C VAL A 86 -15.56 11.43 11.49
N TRP A 87 -16.66 10.87 11.99
CA TRP A 87 -16.72 10.10 13.22
C TRP A 87 -17.26 8.71 12.94
N PHE A 88 -16.60 7.70 13.49
CA PHE A 88 -16.99 6.31 13.30
C PHE A 88 -16.73 5.45 14.54
N ARG A 89 -17.66 4.55 14.84
CA ARG A 89 -17.56 3.43 15.76
C ARG A 89 -18.29 2.23 15.18
N TYR A 90 -17.87 1.03 15.56
CA TYR A 90 -18.49 -0.18 15.04
C TYR A 90 -19.88 -0.41 15.61
N GLU A 91 -20.06 -0.16 16.89
CA GLU A 91 -21.36 -0.31 17.59
C GLU A 91 -21.65 0.95 18.44
N ARG A 92 -22.93 1.15 18.73
CA ARG A 92 -23.39 2.37 19.40
C ARG A 92 -22.74 2.60 20.76
N ASP A 93 -22.49 1.51 21.49
CA ASP A 93 -21.96 1.52 22.86
C ASP A 93 -20.44 1.37 22.92
N LEU A 94 -19.77 1.21 21.75
CA LEU A 94 -18.31 1.12 21.66
C LEU A 94 -17.66 2.51 21.51
N PRO A 95 -16.38 2.63 21.93
CA PRO A 95 -15.62 3.86 21.76
C PRO A 95 -15.47 4.28 20.30
N ASP A 96 -15.42 5.58 20.06
CA ASP A 96 -15.13 6.12 18.73
C ASP A 96 -13.71 5.78 18.28
N ILE A 97 -13.61 5.15 17.12
CA ILE A 97 -12.34 4.82 16.45
C ILE A 97 -11.86 6.01 15.63
N LEU A 98 -12.77 6.63 14.88
CA LEU A 98 -12.49 7.88 14.17
C LEU A 98 -13.17 9.02 14.90
N ARG A 99 -12.39 10.05 15.23
CA ARG A 99 -12.84 11.18 16.07
C ARG A 99 -12.61 12.50 15.35
N GLY A 100 -13.57 12.91 14.53
CA GLY A 100 -13.52 14.20 13.82
C GLY A 100 -12.44 14.26 12.74
N VAL A 101 -12.20 13.15 12.03
CA VAL A 101 -11.14 13.07 11.03
C VAL A 101 -11.42 14.00 9.86
N ASN A 102 -10.40 14.77 9.49
CA ASN A 102 -10.37 15.60 8.29
C ASN A 102 -9.19 15.12 7.43
N LEU A 103 -9.45 14.91 6.14
CA LEU A 103 -8.46 14.52 5.15
C LEU A 103 -8.86 15.13 3.80
N LYS A 104 -7.87 15.59 3.07
CA LYS A 104 -8.01 15.97 1.67
C LYS A 104 -6.90 15.28 0.88
N ALA A 105 -7.25 14.65 -0.22
CA ALA A 105 -6.33 14.05 -1.18
C ALA A 105 -6.67 14.60 -2.57
N ASP A 106 -5.68 15.16 -3.24
CA ASP A 106 -5.82 15.66 -4.59
C ASP A 106 -5.41 14.57 -5.61
N ARG A 107 -5.80 14.73 -6.88
CA ARG A 107 -5.47 13.75 -7.94
C ARG A 107 -3.96 13.66 -8.13
N GLY A 108 -3.46 12.42 -8.27
CA GLY A 108 -2.04 12.13 -8.42
C GLY A 108 -1.24 12.19 -7.13
N GLU A 109 -1.87 12.54 -5.99
CA GLU A 109 -1.21 12.59 -4.70
C GLU A 109 -1.10 11.18 -4.09
N ILE A 110 0.03 10.91 -3.43
CA ILE A 110 0.26 9.71 -2.63
C ILE A 110 0.23 10.10 -1.16
N ILE A 111 -0.75 9.56 -0.41
CA ILE A 111 -0.91 9.81 1.02
C ILE A 111 -0.53 8.58 1.83
N CYS A 112 0.38 8.74 2.79
CA CYS A 112 0.72 7.71 3.75
C CYS A 112 0.01 7.93 5.09
N ILE A 113 -0.75 6.93 5.56
CA ILE A 113 -1.39 6.94 6.88
C ILE A 113 -0.53 6.16 7.86
N LEU A 114 0.13 6.84 8.76
CA LEU A 114 1.04 6.26 9.74
C LEU A 114 0.41 6.19 11.14
N GLY A 115 0.81 5.20 11.92
CA GLY A 115 0.34 5.02 13.30
C GLY A 115 0.57 3.61 13.82
N GLY A 116 0.50 3.41 15.12
CA GLY A 116 0.60 2.12 15.78
C GLY A 116 -0.55 1.17 15.42
N ASN A 117 -0.48 -0.09 15.89
CA ASN A 117 -1.59 -1.04 15.73
C ASN A 117 -2.80 -0.57 16.55
N GLY A 118 -4.01 -0.76 16.02
CA GLY A 118 -5.24 -0.36 16.71
C GLY A 118 -5.62 1.13 16.61
N THR A 119 -4.81 1.99 15.95
CA THR A 119 -5.09 3.43 15.83
C THR A 119 -6.17 3.81 14.81
N GLY A 120 -6.81 2.82 14.17
CA GLY A 120 -7.92 3.07 13.24
C GLY A 120 -7.54 3.26 11.77
N LYS A 121 -6.29 2.99 11.36
CA LYS A 121 -5.85 3.12 9.95
C LYS A 121 -6.73 2.34 8.97
N THR A 122 -6.89 1.04 9.20
CA THR A 122 -7.75 0.18 8.38
C THR A 122 -9.22 0.61 8.44
N THR A 123 -9.69 1.00 9.62
CA THR A 123 -11.04 1.53 9.79
C THR A 123 -11.26 2.80 8.97
N MET A 124 -10.29 3.69 8.92
CA MET A 124 -10.36 4.90 8.11
C MET A 124 -10.43 4.56 6.61
N LEU A 125 -9.61 3.63 6.13
CA LEU A 125 -9.67 3.16 4.74
C LEU A 125 -11.02 2.51 4.41
N ASN A 126 -11.57 1.68 5.32
CA ASN A 126 -12.89 1.08 5.15
C ASN A 126 -14.01 2.13 5.11
N VAL A 127 -13.87 3.22 5.86
CA VAL A 127 -14.82 4.34 5.84
C VAL A 127 -14.67 5.17 4.55
N ILE A 128 -13.46 5.40 4.07
CA ILE A 128 -13.20 6.08 2.79
C ILE A 128 -13.72 5.25 1.62
N SER A 129 -13.54 3.92 1.66
CA SER A 129 -14.04 3.02 0.62
C SER A 129 -15.56 2.83 0.65
N GLY A 130 -16.25 3.27 1.71
CA GLY A 130 -17.71 3.10 1.85
C GLY A 130 -18.13 1.74 2.38
N LEU A 131 -17.19 0.86 2.73
CA LEU A 131 -17.49 -0.43 3.39
C LEU A 131 -18.07 -0.18 4.78
N ASN A 132 -17.60 0.85 5.48
CA ASN A 132 -18.13 1.26 6.77
C ASN A 132 -18.78 2.66 6.66
N LYS A 133 -19.97 2.81 7.22
CA LYS A 133 -20.72 4.06 7.16
C LYS A 133 -20.49 4.88 8.44
N PRO A 134 -19.90 6.08 8.35
CA PRO A 134 -19.73 6.95 9.51
C PRO A 134 -21.07 7.46 10.01
N TYR A 135 -21.22 7.62 11.32
CA TYR A 135 -22.45 8.15 11.90
C TYR A 135 -22.49 9.69 11.87
N ARG A 136 -21.31 10.35 11.71
CA ARG A 136 -21.21 11.81 11.62
C ARG A 136 -20.10 12.20 10.66
N GLY A 137 -20.24 13.36 10.01
CA GLY A 137 -19.29 13.91 9.05
C GLY A 137 -19.73 13.74 7.59
N LYS A 138 -18.84 14.10 6.67
CA LYS A 138 -19.10 14.03 5.24
C LYS A 138 -17.88 13.46 4.52
N ILE A 139 -18.13 12.55 3.58
CA ILE A 139 -17.11 11.99 2.69
C ILE A 139 -17.53 12.31 1.27
N LYS A 140 -16.60 12.84 0.48
CA LYS A 140 -16.77 13.05 -0.94
C LYS A 140 -15.66 12.37 -1.72
N ILE A 141 -16.03 11.77 -2.83
CA ILE A 141 -15.12 11.23 -3.85
C ILE A 141 -15.45 11.97 -5.15
N ASP A 142 -14.45 12.54 -5.81
CA ASP A 142 -14.66 13.40 -7.00
C ASP A 142 -15.75 14.46 -6.78
N GLY A 143 -15.69 15.16 -5.65
CA GLY A 143 -16.67 16.21 -5.31
C GLY A 143 -18.08 15.73 -4.94
N LYS A 144 -18.44 14.47 -5.21
CA LYS A 144 -19.74 13.88 -4.94
C LYS A 144 -19.76 13.13 -3.61
N LYS A 145 -20.81 13.28 -2.79
CA LYS A 145 -20.92 12.55 -1.51
C LYS A 145 -20.98 11.04 -1.78
N ILE A 146 -20.25 10.26 -0.96
CA ILE A 146 -20.21 8.80 -1.12
C ILE A 146 -21.60 8.15 -1.10
N LYS A 147 -22.52 8.65 -0.29
CA LYS A 147 -23.91 8.17 -0.21
C LYS A 147 -24.75 8.42 -1.46
N ASP A 148 -24.33 9.32 -2.33
CA ASP A 148 -25.06 9.70 -3.55
C ASP A 148 -24.63 8.85 -4.75
N TYR A 149 -23.62 7.98 -4.60
CA TYR A 149 -23.28 6.96 -5.59
C TYR A 149 -24.29 5.82 -5.51
N LYS A 150 -24.89 5.45 -6.66
CA LYS A 150 -25.89 4.39 -6.74
C LYS A 150 -25.25 3.06 -7.15
N GLY A 151 -25.63 1.97 -6.49
CA GLY A 151 -25.11 0.63 -6.79
C GLY A 151 -23.58 0.62 -6.80
N ASN A 152 -22.98 -0.03 -7.77
CA ASN A 152 -21.52 -0.17 -7.92
C ASN A 152 -20.84 1.02 -8.62
N SER A 153 -21.56 2.14 -8.87
CA SER A 153 -21.01 3.26 -9.66
C SER A 153 -19.76 3.91 -9.04
N LEU A 154 -19.58 3.81 -7.71
CA LEU A 154 -18.37 4.27 -7.03
C LEU A 154 -17.15 3.44 -7.45
N TYR A 155 -17.29 2.10 -7.49
CA TYR A 155 -16.16 1.19 -7.72
C TYR A 155 -15.84 0.97 -9.20
N ARG A 156 -16.73 1.34 -10.11
CA ARG A 156 -16.54 1.08 -11.55
C ARG A 156 -15.34 1.80 -12.15
N LYS A 157 -15.05 3.04 -11.78
CA LYS A 157 -13.91 3.83 -12.33
C LYS A 157 -13.44 4.94 -11.39
N LYS A 158 -13.92 4.98 -10.14
CA LYS A 158 -13.66 6.11 -9.23
C LYS A 158 -12.82 5.71 -8.03
N LEU A 159 -13.05 4.54 -7.49
CA LEU A 159 -12.39 4.05 -6.29
C LEU A 159 -12.04 2.58 -6.44
N ALA A 160 -10.81 2.23 -6.16
CA ALA A 160 -10.38 0.86 -5.94
C ALA A 160 -9.94 0.69 -4.48
N TYR A 161 -10.26 -0.44 -3.90
CA TYR A 161 -9.87 -0.79 -2.54
C TYR A 161 -9.17 -2.16 -2.54
N LEU A 162 -7.91 -2.18 -2.09
CA LEU A 162 -7.18 -3.41 -1.85
C LEU A 162 -7.16 -3.70 -0.35
N PRO A 163 -7.80 -4.79 0.11
CA PRO A 163 -7.80 -5.16 1.52
C PRO A 163 -6.43 -5.68 1.97
N GLN A 164 -6.17 -5.65 3.29
CA GLN A 164 -4.94 -6.19 3.88
C GLN A 164 -4.78 -7.70 3.62
N ASN A 165 -5.89 -8.45 3.61
CA ASN A 165 -5.91 -9.85 3.19
C ASN A 165 -6.48 -9.94 1.77
N PRO A 166 -5.65 -10.16 0.74
CA PRO A 166 -6.10 -10.24 -0.65
C PRO A 166 -7.03 -11.43 -0.92
N GLN A 167 -6.95 -12.49 -0.11
CA GLN A 167 -7.81 -13.68 -0.28
C GLN A 167 -9.30 -13.39 -0.17
N THR A 168 -9.67 -12.29 0.51
CA THR A 168 -11.07 -11.90 0.69
C THR A 168 -11.75 -11.39 -0.59
N VAL A 169 -10.99 -11.14 -1.64
CA VAL A 169 -11.51 -10.62 -2.92
C VAL A 169 -11.52 -11.65 -4.03
N PHE A 170 -10.88 -12.81 -3.85
CA PHE A 170 -10.88 -13.88 -4.86
C PHE A 170 -12.20 -14.66 -4.81
N LEU A 171 -12.84 -14.78 -5.97
CA LEU A 171 -14.17 -15.42 -6.14
C LEU A 171 -14.15 -16.57 -7.15
N LYS A 172 -13.09 -16.72 -7.94
CA LYS A 172 -12.97 -17.69 -9.02
C LYS A 172 -11.84 -18.69 -8.77
N ASP A 173 -11.86 -19.77 -9.50
CA ASP A 173 -10.86 -20.82 -9.42
C ASP A 173 -9.55 -20.48 -10.14
N THR A 174 -9.52 -19.37 -10.86
CA THR A 174 -8.31 -18.90 -11.57
C THR A 174 -8.16 -17.39 -11.45
N VAL A 175 -6.91 -16.92 -11.47
CA VAL A 175 -6.58 -15.48 -11.47
C VAL A 175 -7.22 -14.77 -12.67
N SER A 176 -7.16 -15.37 -13.86
CA SER A 176 -7.81 -14.80 -15.05
C SER A 176 -9.32 -14.68 -14.89
N GLY A 177 -9.95 -15.66 -14.22
CA GLY A 177 -11.38 -15.64 -13.93
C GLY A 177 -11.78 -14.49 -13.01
N ASP A 178 -10.98 -14.20 -11.97
CA ASP A 178 -11.22 -13.06 -11.07
C ASP A 178 -11.06 -11.72 -11.81
N LEU A 179 -10.00 -11.56 -12.61
CA LEU A 179 -9.78 -10.38 -13.43
C LEU A 179 -10.92 -10.16 -14.46
N GLU A 180 -11.39 -11.24 -15.09
CA GLU A 180 -12.51 -11.16 -16.02
C GLU A 180 -13.81 -10.74 -15.33
N GLU A 181 -14.12 -11.31 -14.16
CA GLU A 181 -15.33 -10.96 -13.41
C GLU A 181 -15.29 -9.49 -12.95
N MET A 182 -14.14 -9.02 -12.51
CA MET A 182 -13.96 -7.61 -12.15
C MET A 182 -14.20 -6.68 -13.34
N LEU A 183 -13.61 -6.97 -14.50
CA LEU A 183 -13.80 -6.15 -15.72
C LEU A 183 -15.24 -6.22 -16.24
N LYS A 184 -15.91 -7.36 -16.09
CA LYS A 184 -17.33 -7.52 -16.40
C LYS A 184 -18.20 -6.67 -15.48
N ALA A 185 -17.90 -6.65 -14.18
CA ALA A 185 -18.60 -5.77 -13.21
C ALA A 185 -18.37 -4.29 -13.52
N MET A 186 -17.25 -3.94 -14.17
CA MET A 186 -16.94 -2.60 -14.67
C MET A 186 -17.59 -2.28 -16.04
N GLU A 187 -18.36 -3.24 -16.61
CA GLU A 187 -19.09 -3.11 -17.89
C GLU A 187 -18.20 -2.99 -19.13
N TYR A 188 -16.97 -3.56 -19.10
CA TYR A 188 -16.15 -3.68 -20.29
C TYR A 188 -16.67 -4.77 -21.22
N LYS A 189 -16.58 -4.55 -22.55
CA LYS A 189 -16.90 -5.55 -23.56
C LYS A 189 -15.89 -6.73 -23.53
N LYS A 190 -16.28 -7.87 -24.04
CA LYS A 190 -15.47 -9.10 -23.98
C LYS A 190 -14.07 -8.90 -24.57
N GLU A 191 -14.00 -8.32 -25.76
CA GLU A 191 -12.76 -8.09 -26.50
C GLU A 191 -11.82 -7.13 -25.73
N GLU A 192 -12.41 -6.08 -25.13
CA GLU A 192 -11.67 -5.14 -24.28
C GLU A 192 -11.13 -5.80 -23.00
N ARG A 193 -11.85 -6.78 -22.44
CA ARG A 193 -11.43 -7.47 -21.23
C ARG A 193 -10.18 -8.32 -21.47
N GLU A 194 -10.17 -9.09 -22.57
CA GLU A 194 -9.03 -9.94 -22.93
C GLU A 194 -7.75 -9.11 -23.14
N GLU A 195 -7.87 -7.96 -23.82
CA GLU A 195 -6.76 -7.04 -24.02
C GLU A 195 -6.24 -6.46 -22.69
N LYS A 196 -7.17 -6.02 -21.82
CA LYS A 196 -6.81 -5.45 -20.51
C LYS A 196 -6.17 -6.47 -19.57
N ILE A 197 -6.66 -7.71 -19.55
CA ILE A 197 -6.05 -8.78 -18.75
C ILE A 197 -4.63 -9.03 -19.22
N ARG A 198 -4.39 -9.11 -20.53
CA ARG A 198 -3.05 -9.29 -21.08
C ARG A 198 -2.13 -8.12 -20.68
N ASP A 199 -2.53 -6.88 -20.94
CA ASP A 199 -1.75 -5.67 -20.64
C ASP A 199 -1.38 -5.59 -19.15
N ILE A 200 -2.35 -5.79 -18.24
CA ILE A 200 -2.08 -5.70 -16.80
C ILE A 200 -1.23 -6.87 -16.30
N SER A 201 -1.43 -8.08 -16.82
CA SER A 201 -0.66 -9.25 -16.41
C SER A 201 0.80 -9.15 -16.82
N GLU A 202 1.09 -8.60 -17.99
CA GLU A 202 2.46 -8.29 -18.42
C GLU A 202 3.11 -7.23 -17.55
N LYS A 203 2.41 -6.12 -17.29
CA LYS A 203 2.91 -5.01 -16.44
C LYS A 203 3.23 -5.44 -15.01
N LEU A 204 2.42 -6.32 -14.43
CA LEU A 204 2.60 -6.82 -13.06
C LEU A 204 3.50 -8.07 -12.99
N GLY A 205 3.87 -8.66 -14.14
CA GLY A 205 4.66 -9.89 -14.20
C GLY A 205 3.92 -11.09 -13.58
N ILE A 206 2.62 -11.23 -13.90
CA ILE A 206 1.75 -12.31 -13.41
C ILE A 206 1.17 -13.17 -14.52
N THR A 207 1.67 -13.05 -15.74
CA THR A 207 1.17 -13.81 -16.90
C THR A 207 1.16 -15.32 -16.65
N ASP A 208 2.22 -15.85 -16.03
CA ASP A 208 2.34 -17.28 -15.71
C ASP A 208 1.43 -17.74 -14.57
N LEU A 209 0.76 -16.80 -13.90
CA LEU A 209 -0.14 -17.05 -12.78
C LEU A 209 -1.61 -17.08 -13.20
N LEU A 210 -1.95 -16.61 -14.40
CA LEU A 210 -3.33 -16.42 -14.85
C LEU A 210 -4.20 -17.69 -14.79
N THR A 211 -3.61 -18.87 -15.00
CA THR A 211 -4.30 -20.16 -14.97
C THR A 211 -4.28 -20.84 -13.60
N LYS A 212 -3.54 -20.29 -12.65
CA LYS A 212 -3.40 -20.85 -11.30
C LYS A 212 -4.60 -20.48 -10.43
N HIS A 213 -4.87 -21.34 -9.45
CA HIS A 213 -5.82 -21.03 -8.40
C HIS A 213 -5.25 -19.95 -7.47
N PRO A 214 -6.00 -18.87 -7.13
CA PRO A 214 -5.49 -17.77 -6.33
C PRO A 214 -4.93 -18.18 -4.96
N TYR A 215 -5.48 -19.23 -4.36
CA TYR A 215 -4.99 -19.73 -3.06
C TYR A 215 -3.68 -20.52 -3.13
N ASP A 216 -3.25 -20.94 -4.33
CA ASP A 216 -1.97 -21.62 -4.54
C ASP A 216 -0.80 -20.63 -4.70
N LEU A 217 -1.09 -19.33 -4.71
CA LEU A 217 -0.13 -18.27 -4.88
C LEU A 217 0.49 -17.85 -3.54
N SER A 218 1.75 -17.45 -3.57
CA SER A 218 2.39 -16.78 -2.43
C SER A 218 1.68 -15.44 -2.10
N GLY A 219 1.79 -14.99 -0.84
CA GLY A 219 1.14 -13.74 -0.41
C GLY A 219 1.51 -12.52 -1.26
N GLY A 220 2.76 -12.44 -1.75
CA GLY A 220 3.20 -11.39 -2.66
C GLY A 220 2.59 -11.48 -4.07
N GLU A 221 2.42 -12.70 -4.59
CA GLU A 221 1.73 -12.95 -5.87
C GLU A 221 0.23 -12.63 -5.75
N GLN A 222 -0.41 -13.05 -4.65
CA GLN A 222 -1.82 -12.73 -4.38
C GLN A 222 -2.08 -11.20 -4.34
N GLN A 223 -1.13 -10.42 -3.84
CA GLN A 223 -1.27 -8.96 -3.82
C GLN A 223 -1.11 -8.31 -5.19
N LYS A 224 -0.49 -8.98 -6.14
CA LYS A 224 -0.34 -8.49 -7.52
C LYS A 224 -1.55 -8.84 -8.38
N CYS A 225 -2.19 -9.99 -8.07
CA CYS A 225 -3.41 -10.43 -8.74
C CYS A 225 -4.64 -9.69 -8.25
#